data_0e98011e9d7fe316375db896d51f5677
#
_entry.id   0e98011e9d7fe316375db896d51f5677
#
_cell.length_a   1.000
_cell.length_b   1.000
_cell.length_c   1.000
_cell.angle_alpha   90.00
_cell.angle_beta   90.00
_cell.angle_gamma   90.00
#
_symmetry.space_group_name_H-M   'P 1'
#
loop_
_entity.id
_entity.type
_entity.pdbx_description
1 polymer ?
#
loop_
_entity_poly.entity_id
_entity_poly.type
_entity_poly.pdbx_seq_one_letter_code
_entity_poly.pdbx_strand_id
1 'polypeptide(L)'
;MKECVGKTFDFEEKRALVKAVERYLTSGFKADSIFEKSFYADGCKLKSGDTNAVFKTLLRNLLSIENIVSKLCKKPPRSALKSALYCACADILSRKKAFQSVDSWVEFVKTDFSKGESGFLNAVLRKFPAEFEKILEDSKNSRSLGSISLAYSHPEWLVKKWIDSFGLDKTLEILKNDQNPSCVFLRSSGSKKAKMLESEHKNALSDAPFKNFKILKSGEWESAKELLESGEFYIQDPSTSFAPSLLNPKFGECVLDLCASPGGKSRLCADLIRESANFDDEKCLSSTLVSVDIPGPRIGNLRENISKINFLKTYVLEADLNSEELAKKLESSGLPLKFDCVLLDAPCSNTGVLRRRPDARYRLSEGDISKSADFQKKLISKAGEFVRPGGRFVYSTCSIEPEENEENANWFLRNFPEFKLVCGGTSLPNDFKDGSGSFLFERNIL
;
A
#
# COMPACT_ATOMS: atom_id res chain seq x y z
N MET A 1 9.05 7.42 13.99
CA MET A 1 8.55 7.00 15.33
C MET A 1 8.66 5.49 15.42
N LYS A 2 9.31 4.94 16.46
CA LYS A 2 9.30 3.49 16.70
C LYS A 2 7.86 3.11 17.04
N GLU A 3 7.27 2.14 16.33
CA GLU A 3 6.03 1.51 16.77
C GLU A 3 6.27 0.96 18.16
N CYS A 4 5.56 1.52 19.17
CA CYS A 4 5.71 1.04 20.53
C CYS A 4 4.81 -0.18 20.71
N VAL A 5 5.35 -1.36 20.51
CA VAL A 5 4.70 -2.61 20.90
C VAL A 5 4.64 -2.66 22.42
N GLY A 6 3.42 -2.63 23.00
CA GLY A 6 3.21 -2.37 24.45
C GLY A 6 3.46 -3.57 25.38
N LYS A 7 3.17 -4.80 24.95
CA LYS A 7 3.28 -6.02 25.79
C LYS A 7 4.20 -7.05 25.15
N THR A 8 4.88 -7.88 25.97
CA THR A 8 5.57 -9.07 25.49
C THR A 8 4.54 -10.07 24.96
N PHE A 9 4.85 -10.67 23.81
CA PHE A 9 4.03 -11.73 23.21
C PHE A 9 3.97 -12.95 24.13
N ASP A 10 2.81 -13.59 24.19
CA ASP A 10 2.69 -14.92 24.74
C ASP A 10 3.32 -15.98 23.80
N PHE A 11 3.37 -17.25 24.22
CA PHE A 11 4.01 -18.30 23.44
C PHE A 11 3.21 -18.70 22.21
N GLU A 12 1.90 -18.55 22.21
CA GLU A 12 1.05 -18.84 21.05
C GLU A 12 1.25 -17.80 19.96
N GLU A 13 1.30 -16.54 20.34
CA GLU A 13 1.61 -15.43 19.43
C GLU A 13 2.98 -15.61 18.78
N LYS A 14 3.99 -16.02 19.56
CA LYS A 14 5.33 -16.30 19.04
C LYS A 14 5.34 -17.49 18.07
N ARG A 15 4.65 -18.60 18.41
CA ARG A 15 4.52 -19.77 17.51
C ARG A 15 3.91 -19.38 16.19
N ALA A 16 2.82 -18.62 16.22
CA ALA A 16 2.14 -18.17 15.00
C ALA A 16 3.03 -17.24 14.18
N LEU A 17 3.73 -16.28 14.82
CA LEU A 17 4.65 -15.38 14.14
C LEU A 17 5.82 -16.14 13.50
N VAL A 18 6.45 -17.08 14.22
CA VAL A 18 7.53 -17.93 13.71
C VAL A 18 7.08 -18.74 12.50
N LYS A 19 5.90 -19.38 12.56
CA LYS A 19 5.31 -20.11 11.42
C LYS A 19 5.05 -19.21 10.21
N ALA A 20 4.53 -17.99 10.44
CA ALA A 20 4.28 -17.02 9.36
C ALA A 20 5.59 -16.61 8.67
N VAL A 21 6.63 -16.31 9.46
CA VAL A 21 7.97 -15.95 8.95
C VAL A 21 8.61 -17.13 8.22
N GLU A 22 8.55 -18.34 8.77
CA GLU A 22 9.06 -19.53 8.10
C GLU A 22 8.40 -19.76 6.74
N ARG A 23 7.07 -19.63 6.70
CA ARG A 23 6.31 -19.73 5.44
C ARG A 23 6.70 -18.61 4.46
N TYR A 24 6.89 -17.37 4.94
CA TYR A 24 7.34 -16.27 4.08
C TYR A 24 8.72 -16.55 3.46
N LEU A 25 9.67 -16.99 4.26
CA LEU A 25 11.04 -17.24 3.81
C LEU A 25 11.15 -18.43 2.83
N THR A 26 10.16 -19.34 2.82
CA THR A 26 10.19 -20.57 2.01
C THR A 26 9.27 -20.55 0.79
N SER A 27 8.22 -19.72 0.77
CA SER A 27 7.14 -19.86 -0.23
C SER A 27 7.14 -18.78 -1.33
N GLY A 28 7.82 -17.65 -1.14
CA GLY A 28 7.76 -16.52 -2.08
C GLY A 28 6.40 -15.83 -2.20
N PHE A 29 5.40 -16.20 -1.39
CA PHE A 29 4.08 -15.57 -1.38
C PHE A 29 4.12 -14.13 -0.83
N LYS A 30 3.07 -13.34 -1.15
CA LYS A 30 2.88 -12.00 -0.59
C LYS A 30 2.72 -12.05 0.93
N ALA A 31 3.38 -11.15 1.65
CA ALA A 31 3.37 -11.12 3.11
C ALA A 31 1.96 -11.01 3.70
N ASP A 32 1.11 -10.14 3.14
CA ASP A 32 -0.27 -9.98 3.62
C ASP A 32 -1.05 -11.29 3.57
N SER A 33 -0.96 -12.05 2.47
CA SER A 33 -1.68 -13.32 2.32
C SER A 33 -1.16 -14.43 3.22
N ILE A 34 0.13 -14.41 3.56
CA ILE A 34 0.73 -15.39 4.48
C ILE A 34 0.30 -15.06 5.91
N PHE A 35 0.38 -13.80 6.27
CA PHE A 35 0.03 -13.33 7.59
C PHE A 35 -1.43 -13.67 7.91
N GLU A 36 -2.37 -13.26 7.06
CA GLU A 36 -3.79 -13.56 7.21
C GLU A 36 -4.05 -15.07 7.35
N LYS A 37 -3.54 -15.88 6.43
CA LYS A 37 -3.73 -17.34 6.46
C LYS A 37 -3.11 -18.01 7.70
N SER A 38 -1.96 -17.52 8.17
CA SER A 38 -1.27 -18.10 9.33
C SER A 38 -1.96 -17.78 10.64
N PHE A 39 -2.63 -16.64 10.73
CA PHE A 39 -3.35 -16.22 11.94
C PHE A 39 -4.78 -16.78 12.02
N TYR A 40 -5.48 -16.87 10.90
CA TYR A 40 -6.87 -17.36 10.88
C TYR A 40 -6.98 -18.88 10.85
N ALA A 41 -6.03 -19.59 10.23
CA ALA A 41 -6.10 -21.04 10.07
C ALA A 41 -5.86 -21.84 11.35
N ASP A 42 -5.11 -21.28 12.31
CA ASP A 42 -4.75 -22.00 13.56
C ASP A 42 -5.72 -21.69 14.72
N GLY A 43 -6.85 -21.02 14.47
CA GLY A 43 -7.87 -20.69 15.51
C GLY A 43 -7.38 -19.73 16.58
N CYS A 44 -6.19 -19.20 16.44
CA CYS A 44 -5.56 -18.30 17.39
C CYS A 44 -6.16 -16.89 17.23
N LYS A 45 -6.90 -16.42 18.24
CA LYS A 45 -7.40 -15.03 18.34
C LYS A 45 -6.25 -14.10 18.72
N LEU A 46 -5.30 -13.94 17.81
CA LEU A 46 -4.17 -13.03 18.03
C LEU A 46 -4.68 -11.58 18.06
N LYS A 47 -4.20 -10.81 19.01
CA LYS A 47 -4.31 -9.34 19.00
C LYS A 47 -3.45 -8.83 17.84
N SER A 48 -4.04 -8.73 16.68
CA SER A 48 -3.41 -8.59 15.36
C SER A 48 -2.48 -7.37 15.19
N GLY A 49 -2.52 -6.38 16.09
CA GLY A 49 -1.73 -5.15 15.98
C GLY A 49 -0.24 -5.33 16.19
N ASP A 50 0.15 -5.88 17.35
CA ASP A 50 1.56 -5.95 17.76
C ASP A 50 2.37 -6.99 16.97
N THR A 51 1.80 -8.16 16.69
CA THR A 51 2.45 -9.21 15.89
C THR A 51 2.63 -8.80 14.44
N ASN A 52 1.65 -8.08 13.86
CA ASN A 52 1.75 -7.50 12.52
C ASN A 52 2.84 -6.41 12.48
N ALA A 53 2.95 -5.59 13.52
CA ALA A 53 4.01 -4.57 13.62
C ALA A 53 5.40 -5.21 13.63
N VAL A 54 5.62 -6.28 14.40
CA VAL A 54 6.90 -7.01 14.41
C VAL A 54 7.17 -7.69 13.08
N PHE A 55 6.17 -8.31 12.45
CA PHE A 55 6.33 -8.91 11.12
C PHE A 55 6.72 -7.87 10.07
N LYS A 56 6.06 -6.72 10.05
CA LYS A 56 6.42 -5.62 9.14
C LYS A 56 7.80 -5.03 9.46
N THR A 57 8.18 -4.95 10.75
CA THR A 57 9.53 -4.53 11.16
C THR A 57 10.58 -5.52 10.66
N LEU A 58 10.32 -6.84 10.72
CA LEU A 58 11.17 -7.84 10.10
C LEU A 58 11.36 -7.57 8.61
N LEU A 59 10.26 -7.38 7.88
CA LEU A 59 10.32 -7.16 6.43
C LEU A 59 11.05 -5.85 6.06
N ARG A 60 10.91 -4.79 6.87
CA ARG A 60 11.66 -3.55 6.66
C ARG A 60 13.16 -3.71 6.86
N ASN A 61 13.60 -4.68 7.67
CA ASN A 61 14.99 -4.87 8.06
C ASN A 61 15.55 -6.24 7.65
N LEU A 62 14.92 -6.93 6.71
CA LEU A 62 15.24 -8.33 6.41
C LEU A 62 16.70 -8.51 5.96
N LEU A 63 17.22 -7.68 5.04
CA LEU A 63 18.61 -7.79 4.58
C LEU A 63 19.61 -7.47 5.70
N SER A 64 19.33 -6.48 6.53
CA SER A 64 20.17 -6.13 7.68
C SER A 64 20.21 -7.28 8.69
N ILE A 65 19.04 -7.82 9.03
CA ILE A 65 18.93 -8.97 9.97
C ILE A 65 19.66 -10.18 9.40
N GLU A 66 19.44 -10.50 8.12
CA GLU A 66 20.08 -11.65 7.47
C GLU A 66 21.61 -11.50 7.42
N ASN A 67 22.11 -10.32 7.09
CA ASN A 67 23.55 -10.01 7.09
C ASN A 67 24.17 -10.20 8.49
N ILE A 68 23.53 -9.64 9.52
CA ILE A 68 24.04 -9.74 10.90
C ILE A 68 24.01 -11.19 11.39
N VAL A 69 22.90 -11.89 11.17
CA VAL A 69 22.76 -13.30 11.58
C VAL A 69 23.80 -14.16 10.86
N SER A 70 24.03 -13.96 9.57
CA SER A 70 25.05 -14.71 8.81
C SER A 70 26.47 -14.47 9.34
N LYS A 71 26.79 -13.25 9.76
CA LYS A 71 28.10 -12.91 10.37
C LYS A 71 28.30 -13.52 11.76
N LEU A 72 27.23 -13.53 12.56
CA LEU A 72 27.31 -14.03 13.94
C LEU A 72 27.21 -15.56 14.05
N CYS A 73 26.70 -16.23 13.03
CA CYS A 73 26.48 -17.68 13.02
C CYS A 73 27.51 -18.41 12.17
N LYS A 74 28.38 -19.25 12.79
CA LYS A 74 29.36 -20.09 12.06
C LYS A 74 28.70 -21.09 11.12
N LYS A 75 27.47 -21.55 11.45
CA LYS A 75 26.63 -22.45 10.64
C LYS A 75 25.21 -21.89 10.62
N PRO A 76 24.49 -21.96 9.50
CA PRO A 76 23.10 -21.50 9.45
C PRO A 76 22.23 -22.35 10.40
N PRO A 77 21.39 -21.73 11.23
CA PRO A 77 20.44 -22.45 12.06
C PRO A 77 19.36 -23.14 11.16
N ARG A 78 18.74 -24.22 11.69
CA ARG A 78 17.60 -24.84 11.02
C ARG A 78 16.45 -23.85 10.81
N SER A 79 15.58 -24.10 9.80
CA SER A 79 14.58 -23.15 9.34
C SER A 79 13.73 -22.53 10.46
N ALA A 80 13.13 -23.36 11.34
CA ALA A 80 12.31 -22.86 12.44
C ALA A 80 13.08 -21.99 13.45
N LEU A 81 14.33 -22.36 13.78
CA LEU A 81 15.18 -21.56 14.66
C LEU A 81 15.64 -20.26 13.99
N LYS A 82 15.94 -20.29 12.67
CA LYS A 82 16.23 -19.10 11.86
C LYS A 82 15.06 -18.12 11.93
N SER A 83 13.84 -18.63 11.74
CA SER A 83 12.62 -17.81 11.79
C SER A 83 12.37 -17.22 13.18
N ALA A 84 12.56 -18.00 14.25
CA ALA A 84 12.46 -17.50 15.62
C ALA A 84 13.51 -16.41 15.91
N LEU A 85 14.74 -16.59 15.45
CA LEU A 85 15.82 -15.61 15.60
C LEU A 85 15.50 -14.31 14.84
N TYR A 86 14.99 -14.39 13.63
CA TYR A 86 14.59 -13.23 12.84
C TYR A 86 13.42 -12.47 13.48
N CYS A 87 12.43 -13.20 14.02
CA CYS A 87 11.33 -12.60 14.80
C CYS A 87 11.85 -11.86 16.04
N ALA A 88 12.77 -12.47 16.77
CA ALA A 88 13.37 -11.88 17.96
C ALA A 88 14.19 -10.61 17.63
N CYS A 89 14.98 -10.62 16.56
CA CYS A 89 15.68 -9.42 16.07
C CYS A 89 14.72 -8.29 15.73
N ALA A 90 13.65 -8.60 15.01
CA ALA A 90 12.61 -7.61 14.64
C ALA A 90 11.87 -7.07 15.88
N ASP A 91 11.57 -7.92 16.86
CA ASP A 91 10.94 -7.51 18.11
C ASP A 91 11.85 -6.55 18.90
N ILE A 92 13.16 -6.81 18.95
CA ILE A 92 14.16 -5.90 19.54
C ILE A 92 14.15 -4.53 18.85
N LEU A 93 14.08 -4.50 17.51
CA LEU A 93 14.04 -3.25 16.74
C LEU A 93 12.74 -2.47 16.93
N SER A 94 11.62 -3.14 17.22
CA SER A 94 10.30 -2.52 17.38
C SER A 94 10.05 -1.92 18.77
N ARG A 95 10.83 -2.32 19.78
CA ARG A 95 10.58 -1.95 21.20
C ARG A 95 11.56 -0.90 21.73
N LYS A 96 11.12 -0.14 22.74
CA LYS A 96 11.99 0.78 23.50
C LYS A 96 12.93 0.05 24.47
N LYS A 97 12.51 -1.13 24.98
CA LYS A 97 13.25 -1.91 25.99
C LYS A 97 13.68 -3.26 25.40
N ALA A 98 14.76 -3.24 24.63
CA ALA A 98 15.27 -4.41 23.90
C ALA A 98 15.55 -5.66 24.79
N PHE A 99 16.02 -5.49 26.03
CA PHE A 99 16.38 -6.61 26.91
C PHE A 99 15.16 -7.48 27.30
N GLN A 100 13.98 -6.89 27.47
CA GLN A 100 12.75 -7.64 27.77
C GLN A 100 12.36 -8.58 26.63
N SER A 101 12.61 -8.18 25.40
CA SER A 101 12.42 -9.04 24.23
C SER A 101 13.40 -10.21 24.23
N VAL A 102 14.68 -9.97 24.56
CA VAL A 102 15.70 -11.03 24.59
C VAL A 102 15.27 -12.14 25.56
N ASP A 103 15.00 -11.80 26.82
CA ASP A 103 14.66 -12.80 27.84
C ASP A 103 13.38 -13.58 27.48
N SER A 104 12.39 -12.90 26.96
CA SER A 104 11.10 -13.50 26.53
C SER A 104 11.29 -14.47 25.36
N TRP A 105 12.15 -14.14 24.37
CA TRP A 105 12.43 -15.04 23.24
C TRP A 105 13.34 -16.20 23.64
N VAL A 106 14.28 -16.00 24.56
CA VAL A 106 15.13 -17.07 25.10
C VAL A 106 14.29 -18.11 25.82
N GLU A 107 13.33 -17.69 26.66
CA GLU A 107 12.45 -18.63 27.38
C GLU A 107 11.51 -19.36 26.42
N PHE A 108 10.97 -18.68 25.40
CA PHE A 108 10.18 -19.31 24.36
C PHE A 108 10.97 -20.40 23.62
N VAL A 109 12.20 -20.11 23.16
CA VAL A 109 13.01 -21.10 22.45
C VAL A 109 13.48 -22.23 23.37
N LYS A 110 13.69 -21.97 24.64
CA LYS A 110 14.00 -23.03 25.63
C LYS A 110 12.86 -24.03 25.80
N THR A 111 11.61 -23.55 25.74
CA THR A 111 10.40 -24.35 25.92
C THR A 111 9.99 -25.08 24.64
N ASP A 112 9.95 -24.38 23.51
CA ASP A 112 9.41 -24.89 22.24
C ASP A 112 10.44 -25.61 21.36
N PHE A 113 11.75 -25.40 21.64
CA PHE A 113 12.83 -25.99 20.85
C PHE A 113 13.76 -26.80 21.77
N SER A 114 14.87 -26.20 22.28
CA SER A 114 15.77 -26.85 23.20
C SER A 114 16.60 -25.84 24.03
N LYS A 115 17.16 -26.32 25.16
CA LYS A 115 18.06 -25.54 26.01
C LYS A 115 19.33 -25.10 25.24
N GLY A 116 19.87 -25.95 24.35
CA GLY A 116 21.04 -25.61 23.53
C GLY A 116 20.74 -24.50 22.54
N GLU A 117 19.59 -24.58 21.86
CA GLU A 117 19.14 -23.58 20.89
C GLU A 117 18.81 -22.24 21.58
N SER A 118 18.27 -22.24 22.79
CA SER A 118 18.02 -21.01 23.55
C SER A 118 19.31 -20.30 23.95
N GLY A 119 20.35 -21.06 24.34
CA GLY A 119 21.68 -20.50 24.60
C GLY A 119 22.31 -19.88 23.36
N PHE A 120 22.20 -20.54 22.21
CA PHE A 120 22.66 -20.01 20.93
C PHE A 120 21.90 -18.70 20.58
N LEU A 121 20.57 -18.70 20.65
CA LEU A 121 19.73 -17.52 20.38
C LEU A 121 20.12 -16.35 21.28
N ASN A 122 20.30 -16.57 22.60
CA ASN A 122 20.72 -15.54 23.53
C ASN A 122 22.08 -14.92 23.17
N ALA A 123 23.05 -15.74 22.76
CA ALA A 123 24.39 -15.28 22.38
C ALA A 123 24.31 -14.35 21.11
N VAL A 124 23.47 -14.66 20.15
CA VAL A 124 23.27 -13.84 18.96
C VAL A 124 22.51 -12.54 19.29
N LEU A 125 21.40 -12.63 20.04
CA LEU A 125 20.55 -11.47 20.33
C LEU A 125 21.28 -10.42 21.20
N ARG A 126 22.19 -10.81 22.08
CA ARG A 126 23.01 -9.88 22.88
C ARG A 126 23.97 -9.04 22.02
N LYS A 127 24.44 -9.56 20.89
CA LYS A 127 25.35 -8.87 19.97
C LYS A 127 24.61 -8.08 18.89
N PHE A 128 23.38 -8.48 18.56
CA PHE A 128 22.59 -7.96 17.45
C PHE A 128 22.46 -6.42 17.46
N PRO A 129 22.11 -5.74 18.58
CA PRO A 129 21.94 -4.28 18.56
C PRO A 129 23.21 -3.52 18.15
N ALA A 130 24.38 -3.93 18.67
CA ALA A 130 25.66 -3.29 18.34
C ALA A 130 26.02 -3.47 16.86
N GLU A 131 25.81 -4.68 16.30
CA GLU A 131 26.04 -4.92 14.87
C GLU A 131 25.06 -4.14 13.98
N PHE A 132 23.81 -3.96 14.44
CA PHE A 132 22.83 -3.17 13.70
C PHE A 132 23.20 -1.68 13.70
N GLU A 133 23.61 -1.11 14.83
CA GLU A 133 24.09 0.27 14.92
C GLU A 133 25.30 0.50 14.01
N LYS A 134 26.24 -0.45 13.97
CA LYS A 134 27.40 -0.39 13.08
C LYS A 134 27.00 -0.30 11.60
N ILE A 135 26.02 -1.08 11.15
CA ILE A 135 25.50 -0.98 9.76
C ILE A 135 24.96 0.43 9.47
N LEU A 136 24.24 1.03 10.42
CA LEU A 136 23.70 2.39 10.26
C LEU A 136 24.82 3.45 10.22
N GLU A 137 25.87 3.30 11.03
CA GLU A 137 27.04 4.18 11.03
C GLU A 137 27.85 4.05 9.74
N ASP A 138 28.10 2.81 9.29
CA ASP A 138 28.83 2.54 8.04
C ASP A 138 28.13 3.20 6.83
N SER A 139 26.79 3.20 6.81
CA SER A 139 26.04 3.85 5.72
C SER A 139 26.15 5.38 5.73
N LYS A 140 26.26 5.98 6.91
CA LYS A 140 26.45 7.44 7.04
C LYS A 140 27.87 7.86 6.62
N ASN A 141 28.86 7.04 6.95
CA ASN A 141 30.27 7.36 6.75
C ASN A 141 30.73 7.08 5.31
N SER A 142 30.43 5.91 4.77
CA SER A 142 30.91 5.49 3.45
C SER A 142 30.01 5.91 2.29
N ARG A 143 28.71 6.02 2.53
CA ARG A 143 27.66 6.26 1.52
C ARG A 143 27.79 5.37 0.28
N SER A 144 28.44 4.20 0.44
CA SER A 144 28.54 3.24 -0.67
C SER A 144 27.19 2.57 -0.93
N LEU A 145 26.98 2.10 -2.16
CA LEU A 145 25.74 1.43 -2.56
C LEU A 145 25.39 0.27 -1.62
N GLY A 146 26.37 -0.61 -1.33
CA GLY A 146 26.18 -1.75 -0.43
C GLY A 146 25.85 -1.34 1.01
N SER A 147 26.50 -0.28 1.55
CA SER A 147 26.20 0.19 2.91
C SER A 147 24.82 0.80 3.02
N ILE A 148 24.37 1.56 2.01
CA ILE A 148 23.02 2.11 1.93
C ILE A 148 21.98 0.98 1.80
N SER A 149 22.20 0.04 0.89
CA SER A 149 21.35 -1.15 0.70
C SER A 149 21.11 -1.90 2.00
N LEU A 150 22.17 -2.20 2.74
CA LEU A 150 22.07 -2.89 4.03
C LEU A 150 21.37 -2.06 5.09
N ALA A 151 21.72 -0.79 5.26
CA ALA A 151 21.16 0.06 6.30
C ALA A 151 19.66 0.29 6.16
N TYR A 152 19.20 0.43 4.93
CA TYR A 152 17.77 0.63 4.61
C TYR A 152 17.06 -0.65 4.12
N SER A 153 17.78 -1.78 4.09
CA SER A 153 17.23 -3.09 3.73
C SER A 153 16.48 -3.09 2.39
N HIS A 154 17.11 -2.49 1.36
CA HIS A 154 16.63 -2.49 -0.01
C HIS A 154 17.65 -3.19 -0.93
N PRO A 155 17.22 -3.95 -1.96
CA PRO A 155 18.14 -4.54 -2.93
C PRO A 155 19.04 -3.49 -3.59
N GLU A 156 20.33 -3.78 -3.77
CA GLU A 156 21.30 -2.84 -4.35
C GLU A 156 20.87 -2.31 -5.72
N TRP A 157 20.31 -3.19 -6.57
CA TRP A 157 19.82 -2.79 -7.89
C TRP A 157 18.74 -1.70 -7.81
N LEU A 158 17.83 -1.79 -6.83
CA LEU A 158 16.75 -0.81 -6.65
C LEU A 158 17.31 0.52 -6.12
N VAL A 159 18.22 0.47 -5.14
CA VAL A 159 18.89 1.67 -4.62
C VAL A 159 19.67 2.36 -5.74
N LYS A 160 20.43 1.60 -6.56
CA LYS A 160 21.16 2.13 -7.70
C LYS A 160 20.23 2.80 -8.70
N LYS A 161 19.15 2.11 -9.11
CA LYS A 161 18.13 2.64 -10.03
C LYS A 161 17.57 3.98 -9.54
N TRP A 162 17.22 4.08 -8.25
CA TRP A 162 16.68 5.32 -7.69
C TRP A 162 17.72 6.43 -7.59
N ILE A 163 18.99 6.12 -7.30
CA ILE A 163 20.08 7.10 -7.37
C ILE A 163 20.23 7.64 -8.79
N ASP A 164 20.19 6.77 -9.79
CA ASP A 164 20.29 7.16 -11.20
C ASP A 164 19.08 8.00 -11.66
N SER A 165 17.86 7.72 -11.14
CA SER A 165 16.62 8.41 -11.51
C SER A 165 16.37 9.71 -10.74
N PHE A 166 16.67 9.75 -9.44
CA PHE A 166 16.26 10.84 -8.53
C PHE A 166 17.44 11.56 -7.87
N GLY A 167 18.65 11.03 -7.98
CA GLY A 167 19.82 11.48 -7.25
C GLY A 167 19.88 10.92 -5.83
N LEU A 168 21.08 10.99 -5.22
CA LEU A 168 21.36 10.36 -3.93
C LEU A 168 20.49 10.91 -2.79
N ASP A 169 20.33 12.22 -2.68
CA ASP A 169 19.64 12.82 -1.53
C ASP A 169 18.15 12.47 -1.51
N LYS A 170 17.45 12.56 -2.65
CA LYS A 170 16.05 12.14 -2.75
C LYS A 170 15.89 10.63 -2.53
N THR A 171 16.82 9.82 -3.02
CA THR A 171 16.83 8.38 -2.76
C THR A 171 16.93 8.09 -1.27
N LEU A 172 17.81 8.76 -0.54
CA LEU A 172 17.92 8.60 0.92
C LEU A 172 16.64 9.03 1.65
N GLU A 173 15.93 10.04 1.17
CA GLU A 173 14.62 10.44 1.72
C GLU A 173 13.56 9.34 1.48
N ILE A 174 13.49 8.76 0.28
CA ILE A 174 12.58 7.63 -0.04
C ILE A 174 12.90 6.45 0.87
N LEU A 175 14.17 6.04 0.95
CA LEU A 175 14.61 4.91 1.76
C LEU A 175 14.29 5.09 3.25
N LYS A 176 14.48 6.30 3.79
CA LYS A 176 14.10 6.65 5.17
C LYS A 176 12.59 6.55 5.38
N ASN A 177 11.81 7.07 4.43
CA ASN A 177 10.36 7.00 4.49
C ASN A 177 9.86 5.54 4.51
N ASP A 178 10.45 4.67 3.71
CA ASP A 178 10.10 3.25 3.63
C ASP A 178 10.42 2.46 4.91
N GLN A 179 11.31 2.96 5.75
CA GLN A 179 11.59 2.39 7.08
C GLN A 179 10.58 2.82 8.15
N ASN A 180 9.81 3.88 7.90
CA ASN A 180 8.86 4.38 8.87
C ASN A 180 7.49 3.70 8.71
N PRO A 181 6.82 3.31 9.82
CA PRO A 181 5.43 2.89 9.77
C PRO A 181 4.55 4.00 9.20
N SER A 182 3.60 3.63 8.35
CA SER A 182 2.62 4.57 7.82
C SER A 182 1.55 4.90 8.86
N CYS A 183 1.12 6.15 8.92
CA CYS A 183 -0.09 6.53 9.65
C CYS A 183 -1.32 5.86 9.03
N VAL A 184 -2.34 5.66 9.85
CA VAL A 184 -3.68 5.30 9.36
C VAL A 184 -4.42 6.59 9.07
N PHE A 185 -4.69 6.85 7.81
CA PHE A 185 -5.47 8.00 7.38
C PHE A 185 -6.93 7.60 7.16
N LEU A 186 -7.83 8.40 7.68
CA LEU A 186 -9.26 8.35 7.42
C LEU A 186 -9.64 9.52 6.52
N ARG A 187 -10.16 9.23 5.34
CA ARG A 187 -10.73 10.25 4.45
C ARG A 187 -12.21 10.42 4.76
N SER A 188 -12.62 11.65 5.00
CA SER A 188 -14.00 12.08 5.23
C SER A 188 -14.70 12.41 3.90
N SER A 189 -16.00 12.16 3.78
CA SER A 189 -16.82 12.60 2.66
C SER A 189 -16.95 14.14 2.57
N GLY A 190 -16.70 14.84 3.67
CA GLY A 190 -16.87 16.29 3.78
C GLY A 190 -18.32 16.75 4.02
N SER A 191 -19.28 15.83 4.12
CA SER A 191 -20.70 16.10 4.38
C SER A 191 -20.92 16.76 5.78
N LYS A 192 -22.10 17.30 6.00
CA LYS A 192 -22.50 17.80 7.33
C LYS A 192 -22.45 16.68 8.38
N LYS A 193 -22.91 15.48 8.03
CA LYS A 193 -22.86 14.30 8.89
C LYS A 193 -21.43 13.91 9.23
N ALA A 194 -20.52 13.90 8.25
CA ALA A 194 -19.12 13.62 8.47
C ALA A 194 -18.47 14.62 9.46
N LYS A 195 -18.75 15.92 9.31
CA LYS A 195 -18.24 16.97 10.21
C LYS A 195 -18.76 16.81 11.66
N MET A 196 -20.00 16.38 11.82
CA MET A 196 -20.55 16.06 13.13
C MET A 196 -19.79 14.89 13.79
N LEU A 197 -19.62 13.80 13.06
CA LEU A 197 -18.86 12.63 13.52
C LEU A 197 -17.38 12.95 13.82
N GLU A 198 -16.74 13.83 13.05
CA GLU A 198 -15.39 14.32 13.36
C GLU A 198 -15.33 15.02 14.72
N SER A 199 -16.35 15.83 15.06
CA SER A 199 -16.42 16.51 16.34
C SER A 199 -16.66 15.56 17.51
N GLU A 200 -17.50 14.53 17.31
CA GLU A 200 -17.76 13.49 18.30
C GLU A 200 -16.51 12.66 18.61
N HIS A 201 -15.74 12.31 17.57
CA HIS A 201 -14.53 11.50 17.69
C HIS A 201 -13.21 12.30 17.71
N LYS A 202 -13.25 13.61 18.03
CA LYS A 202 -12.06 14.51 18.01
C LYS A 202 -10.88 14.01 18.85
N ASN A 203 -11.13 13.23 19.90
CA ASN A 203 -10.07 12.69 20.76
C ASN A 203 -9.31 11.54 20.08
N ALA A 204 -9.96 10.79 19.17
CA ALA A 204 -9.39 9.68 18.41
C ALA A 204 -8.68 10.14 17.14
N LEU A 205 -8.93 11.37 16.69
CA LEU A 205 -8.43 11.90 15.44
C LEU A 205 -7.42 13.04 15.66
N SER A 206 -6.52 13.23 14.70
CA SER A 206 -5.68 14.41 14.56
C SER A 206 -5.70 14.89 13.12
N ASP A 207 -5.39 16.18 12.91
CA ASP A 207 -5.40 16.78 11.58
C ASP A 207 -4.31 16.19 10.68
N ALA A 208 -4.65 16.01 9.41
CA ALA A 208 -3.71 15.69 8.34
C ALA A 208 -3.52 16.92 7.43
N PRO A 209 -2.35 17.07 6.76
CA PRO A 209 -2.09 18.22 5.88
C PRO A 209 -2.82 18.13 4.52
N PHE A 210 -3.93 17.41 4.46
CA PHE A 210 -4.74 17.23 3.26
C PHE A 210 -6.22 17.45 3.57
N LYS A 211 -6.92 18.13 2.65
CA LYS A 211 -8.36 18.38 2.76
C LYS A 211 -9.12 17.07 2.96
N ASN A 212 -10.04 17.05 3.91
CA ASN A 212 -10.89 15.91 4.23
C ASN A 212 -10.14 14.65 4.72
N PHE A 213 -8.89 14.76 5.17
CA PHE A 213 -8.15 13.67 5.79
C PHE A 213 -7.91 13.91 7.27
N LYS A 214 -7.99 12.84 8.05
CA LYS A 214 -7.62 12.79 9.47
C LYS A 214 -6.66 11.64 9.71
N ILE A 215 -5.81 11.76 10.71
CA ILE A 215 -4.94 10.67 11.16
C ILE A 215 -5.58 10.03 12.38
N LEU A 216 -5.78 8.72 12.34
CA LEU A 216 -6.22 7.92 13.47
C LEU A 216 -5.09 7.80 14.49
N LYS A 217 -5.35 8.17 15.73
CA LYS A 217 -4.39 7.99 16.83
C LYS A 217 -4.22 6.51 17.18
N SER A 218 -3.06 6.16 17.71
CA SER A 218 -2.77 4.80 18.16
C SER A 218 -3.72 4.36 19.26
N GLY A 219 -4.27 3.16 19.14
CA GLY A 219 -5.21 2.59 20.13
C GLY A 219 -6.69 2.89 19.86
N GLU A 220 -7.01 3.83 18.95
CA GLU A 220 -8.38 4.32 18.71
C GLU A 220 -9.13 3.52 17.61
N TRP A 221 -8.90 2.21 17.54
CA TRP A 221 -9.45 1.38 16.46
C TRP A 221 -10.97 1.20 16.55
N GLU A 222 -11.56 1.22 17.77
CA GLU A 222 -13.01 1.15 17.93
C GLU A 222 -13.71 2.40 17.38
N SER A 223 -13.16 3.60 17.67
CA SER A 223 -13.66 4.85 17.07
C SER A 223 -13.55 4.81 15.52
N ALA A 224 -12.48 4.20 14.98
CA ALA A 224 -12.36 4.04 13.55
C ALA A 224 -13.44 3.13 12.96
N LYS A 225 -13.84 2.05 13.63
CA LYS A 225 -14.92 1.17 13.16
C LYS A 225 -16.24 1.93 13.06
N GLU A 226 -16.63 2.68 14.09
CA GLU A 226 -17.85 3.48 14.09
C GLU A 226 -17.86 4.49 12.93
N LEU A 227 -16.74 5.18 12.71
CA LEU A 227 -16.58 6.11 11.60
C LEU A 227 -16.72 5.41 10.23
N LEU A 228 -16.12 4.24 10.04
CA LEU A 228 -16.19 3.46 8.80
C LEU A 228 -17.59 2.88 8.54
N GLU A 229 -18.28 2.43 9.59
CA GLU A 229 -19.65 1.91 9.52
C GLU A 229 -20.67 3.00 9.17
N SER A 230 -20.40 4.26 9.56
CA SER A 230 -21.24 5.41 9.21
C SER A 230 -21.41 5.61 7.70
N GLY A 231 -20.45 5.07 6.91
CA GLY A 231 -20.36 5.29 5.47
C GLY A 231 -19.80 6.65 5.07
N GLU A 232 -19.47 7.53 6.01
CA GLU A 232 -18.92 8.87 5.75
C GLU A 232 -17.38 8.91 5.74
N PHE A 233 -16.73 7.83 6.20
CA PHE A 233 -15.27 7.72 6.27
C PHE A 233 -14.76 6.49 5.53
N TYR A 234 -13.52 6.60 5.03
CA TYR A 234 -12.83 5.53 4.34
C TYR A 234 -11.34 5.53 4.70
N ILE A 235 -10.77 4.34 4.97
CA ILE A 235 -9.31 4.22 5.16
C ILE A 235 -8.63 4.41 3.81
N GLN A 236 -7.86 5.48 3.67
CA GLN A 236 -7.24 5.81 2.39
C GLN A 236 -5.95 6.60 2.61
N ASP A 237 -4.87 6.25 1.88
CA ASP A 237 -3.68 7.10 1.85
C ASP A 237 -3.94 8.36 1.01
N PRO A 238 -3.45 9.53 1.44
CA PRO A 238 -3.64 10.77 0.69
C PRO A 238 -3.16 10.73 -0.77
N SER A 239 -2.09 9.97 -1.09
CA SER A 239 -1.61 9.83 -2.48
C SER A 239 -2.65 9.25 -3.42
N THR A 240 -3.51 8.36 -2.93
CA THR A 240 -4.55 7.72 -3.75
C THR A 240 -5.71 8.67 -4.09
N SER A 241 -5.77 9.85 -3.45
CA SER A 241 -6.76 10.88 -3.76
C SER A 241 -6.39 11.74 -4.97
N PHE A 242 -5.12 11.73 -5.38
CA PHE A 242 -4.65 12.63 -6.45
C PHE A 242 -5.32 12.32 -7.78
N ALA A 243 -5.39 11.06 -8.18
CA ALA A 243 -5.99 10.66 -9.44
C ALA A 243 -7.49 11.03 -9.56
N PRO A 244 -8.37 10.69 -8.60
CA PRO A 244 -9.75 11.15 -8.63
C PRO A 244 -9.89 12.69 -8.56
N SER A 245 -9.00 13.36 -7.81
CA SER A 245 -9.02 14.84 -7.71
C SER A 245 -8.63 15.52 -9.02
N LEU A 246 -7.67 14.95 -9.78
CA LEU A 246 -7.34 15.42 -11.13
C LEU A 246 -8.49 15.17 -12.10
N LEU A 247 -9.13 14.01 -12.05
CA LEU A 247 -10.29 13.67 -12.88
C LEU A 247 -11.45 14.61 -12.60
N ASN A 248 -11.67 14.96 -11.33
CA ASN A 248 -12.63 15.93 -10.82
C ASN A 248 -14.04 15.76 -11.41
N PRO A 249 -14.67 14.59 -11.28
CA PRO A 249 -15.98 14.31 -11.86
C PRO A 249 -17.06 15.23 -11.25
N LYS A 250 -18.07 15.60 -12.08
CA LYS A 250 -19.16 16.50 -11.71
C LYS A 250 -20.50 15.78 -11.73
N PHE A 251 -21.50 16.36 -11.05
CA PHE A 251 -22.86 15.83 -11.15
C PHE A 251 -23.36 15.89 -12.62
N GLY A 252 -24.14 14.90 -13.01
CA GLY A 252 -24.56 14.68 -14.37
C GLY A 252 -23.61 13.90 -15.26
N GLU A 253 -22.36 13.64 -14.80
CA GLU A 253 -21.36 12.90 -15.57
C GLU A 253 -21.44 11.38 -15.33
N CYS A 254 -21.05 10.62 -16.35
CA CYS A 254 -20.80 9.19 -16.28
C CYS A 254 -19.32 8.92 -16.07
N VAL A 255 -18.99 8.19 -15.00
CA VAL A 255 -17.62 7.85 -14.60
C VAL A 255 -17.37 6.35 -14.75
N LEU A 256 -16.25 5.98 -15.37
CA LEU A 256 -15.75 4.61 -15.46
C LEU A 256 -14.43 4.51 -14.68
N ASP A 257 -14.41 3.69 -13.62
CA ASP A 257 -13.20 3.39 -12.82
C ASP A 257 -12.73 1.97 -13.14
N LEU A 258 -11.55 1.87 -13.72
CA LEU A 258 -10.94 0.63 -14.20
C LEU A 258 -9.86 0.15 -13.24
N CYS A 259 -9.80 -1.16 -12.98
CA CYS A 259 -8.98 -1.79 -11.95
C CYS A 259 -9.34 -1.27 -10.55
N ALA A 260 -10.65 -1.13 -10.30
CA ALA A 260 -11.22 -0.33 -9.20
C ALA A 260 -11.01 -0.90 -7.79
N SER A 261 -10.68 -2.21 -7.64
CA SER A 261 -10.61 -2.85 -6.31
C SER A 261 -9.50 -2.28 -5.42
N PRO A 262 -9.82 -1.99 -4.16
CA PRO A 262 -11.03 -2.30 -3.39
C PRO A 262 -12.12 -1.23 -3.41
N GLY A 263 -12.07 -0.17 -4.26
CA GLY A 263 -13.12 0.82 -4.41
C GLY A 263 -12.86 2.20 -3.80
N GLY A 264 -11.66 2.44 -3.26
CA GLY A 264 -11.33 3.71 -2.60
C GLY A 264 -11.32 4.92 -3.54
N LYS A 265 -10.87 4.75 -4.79
CA LYS A 265 -10.89 5.80 -5.82
C LYS A 265 -12.30 6.02 -6.37
N SER A 266 -13.05 4.94 -6.64
CA SER A 266 -14.47 5.00 -6.99
C SER A 266 -15.27 5.79 -5.95
N ARG A 267 -15.04 5.49 -4.66
CA ARG A 267 -15.69 6.20 -3.56
C ARG A 267 -15.38 7.69 -3.56
N LEU A 268 -14.12 8.06 -3.78
CA LEU A 268 -13.76 9.47 -3.87
C LEU A 268 -14.36 10.14 -5.09
N CYS A 269 -14.44 9.46 -6.24
CA CYS A 269 -15.17 9.99 -7.41
C CYS A 269 -16.64 10.29 -7.05
N ALA A 270 -17.31 9.40 -6.32
CA ALA A 270 -18.69 9.63 -5.86
C ALA A 270 -18.78 10.84 -4.91
N ASP A 271 -17.86 10.97 -3.95
CA ASP A 271 -17.84 12.11 -3.03
C ASP A 271 -17.59 13.45 -3.75
N LEU A 272 -16.75 13.47 -4.80
CA LEU A 272 -16.52 14.66 -5.65
C LEU A 272 -17.76 15.03 -6.47
N ILE A 273 -18.49 14.06 -7.01
CA ILE A 273 -19.77 14.27 -7.67
C ILE A 273 -20.75 14.92 -6.69
N ARG A 274 -20.87 14.37 -5.47
CA ARG A 274 -21.76 14.88 -4.41
C ARG A 274 -21.37 16.30 -3.97
N GLU A 275 -20.08 16.57 -3.81
CA GLU A 275 -19.55 17.91 -3.49
C GLU A 275 -19.92 18.90 -4.62
N SER A 276 -19.80 18.50 -5.89
CA SER A 276 -20.13 19.35 -7.05
C SER A 276 -21.62 19.66 -7.18
N ALA A 277 -22.49 18.80 -6.64
CA ALA A 277 -23.93 19.00 -6.52
C ALA A 277 -24.33 19.77 -5.24
N ASN A 278 -23.36 20.30 -4.46
CA ASN A 278 -23.58 20.91 -3.15
C ASN A 278 -24.28 19.96 -2.15
N PHE A 279 -23.97 18.67 -2.19
CA PHE A 279 -24.57 17.61 -1.37
C PHE A 279 -26.10 17.44 -1.57
N ASP A 280 -26.59 17.78 -2.76
CA ASP A 280 -27.96 17.53 -3.22
C ASP A 280 -28.01 16.12 -3.84
N ASP A 281 -28.49 15.16 -3.06
CA ASP A 281 -28.49 13.75 -3.47
C ASP A 281 -29.45 13.49 -4.64
N GLU A 282 -30.52 14.27 -4.82
CA GLU A 282 -31.44 14.14 -5.98
C GLU A 282 -30.74 14.52 -7.29
N LYS A 283 -29.94 15.58 -7.27
CA LYS A 283 -29.10 15.95 -8.43
C LYS A 283 -28.08 14.89 -8.77
N CYS A 284 -27.50 14.24 -7.75
CA CYS A 284 -26.52 13.18 -7.95
C CYS A 284 -27.09 11.96 -8.70
N LEU A 285 -28.41 11.70 -8.62
CA LEU A 285 -29.06 10.60 -9.35
C LEU A 285 -28.98 10.72 -10.88
N SER A 286 -28.61 11.88 -11.40
CA SER A 286 -28.32 12.07 -12.84
C SER A 286 -26.93 11.49 -13.21
N SER A 287 -26.08 11.20 -12.25
CA SER A 287 -24.72 10.69 -12.45
C SER A 287 -24.68 9.17 -12.37
N THR A 288 -23.69 8.59 -13.05
CA THR A 288 -23.46 7.14 -13.03
C THR A 288 -21.99 6.86 -12.75
N LEU A 289 -21.71 5.94 -11.83
CA LEU A 289 -20.37 5.42 -11.54
C LEU A 289 -20.33 3.92 -11.84
N VAL A 290 -19.46 3.53 -12.77
CA VAL A 290 -19.21 2.14 -13.13
C VAL A 290 -17.81 1.77 -12.65
N SER A 291 -17.71 0.83 -11.73
CA SER A 291 -16.46 0.31 -11.19
C SER A 291 -16.19 -1.07 -11.74
N VAL A 292 -15.04 -1.26 -12.37
CA VAL A 292 -14.67 -2.49 -13.07
C VAL A 292 -13.39 -3.07 -12.49
N ASP A 293 -13.38 -4.37 -12.24
CA ASP A 293 -12.14 -5.12 -11.93
C ASP A 293 -12.25 -6.54 -12.52
N ILE A 294 -11.13 -7.22 -12.63
CA ILE A 294 -11.09 -8.62 -13.03
C ILE A 294 -11.76 -9.50 -11.96
N PRO A 295 -12.38 -10.63 -12.34
CA PRO A 295 -12.88 -11.62 -11.37
C PRO A 295 -11.79 -12.06 -10.39
N GLY A 296 -12.10 -12.08 -9.10
CA GLY A 296 -11.14 -12.52 -8.09
C GLY A 296 -11.51 -12.15 -6.66
N PRO A 297 -10.65 -12.52 -5.68
CA PRO A 297 -10.99 -12.38 -4.25
C PRO A 297 -11.23 -10.94 -3.78
N ARG A 298 -10.73 -9.93 -4.51
CA ARG A 298 -10.89 -8.51 -4.15
C ARG A 298 -12.22 -7.91 -4.57
N ILE A 299 -12.97 -8.58 -5.46
CA ILE A 299 -14.24 -8.07 -5.99
C ILE A 299 -15.31 -7.95 -4.89
N GLY A 300 -15.28 -8.84 -3.88
CA GLY A 300 -16.16 -8.76 -2.72
C GLY A 300 -16.02 -7.44 -1.96
N ASN A 301 -14.78 -7.02 -1.71
CA ASN A 301 -14.48 -5.74 -1.06
C ASN A 301 -14.93 -4.54 -1.91
N LEU A 302 -14.78 -4.62 -3.25
CA LEU A 302 -15.28 -3.59 -4.16
C LEU A 302 -16.80 -3.48 -4.05
N ARG A 303 -17.52 -4.59 -4.13
CA ARG A 303 -19.00 -4.59 -4.00
C ARG A 303 -19.45 -4.02 -2.66
N GLU A 304 -18.83 -4.43 -1.55
CA GLU A 304 -19.14 -3.91 -0.22
C GLU A 304 -18.91 -2.39 -0.14
N ASN A 305 -17.78 -1.89 -0.65
CA ASN A 305 -17.46 -0.47 -0.57
C ASN A 305 -18.35 0.38 -1.48
N ILE A 306 -18.71 -0.11 -2.66
CA ILE A 306 -19.62 0.60 -3.59
C ILE A 306 -21.06 0.57 -3.08
N SER A 307 -21.53 -0.50 -2.44
CA SER A 307 -22.88 -0.57 -1.87
C SER A 307 -23.17 0.49 -0.78
N LYS A 308 -22.13 1.08 -0.18
CA LYS A 308 -22.23 2.19 0.79
C LYS A 308 -22.52 3.54 0.10
N ILE A 309 -22.46 3.61 -1.24
CA ILE A 309 -22.80 4.80 -2.02
C ILE A 309 -24.29 4.71 -2.42
N ASN A 310 -25.14 5.51 -1.81
CA ASN A 310 -26.60 5.46 -1.97
C ASN A 310 -27.22 6.71 -2.62
N PHE A 311 -26.38 7.68 -3.02
CA PHE A 311 -26.81 8.98 -3.53
C PHE A 311 -26.59 9.14 -5.04
N LEU A 312 -26.02 8.16 -5.74
CA LEU A 312 -25.89 8.13 -7.20
C LEU A 312 -26.05 6.69 -7.74
N LYS A 313 -26.23 6.55 -9.05
CA LYS A 313 -26.32 5.23 -9.70
C LYS A 313 -24.94 4.58 -9.73
N THR A 314 -24.82 3.39 -9.15
CA THR A 314 -23.54 2.65 -9.10
C THR A 314 -23.67 1.27 -9.71
N TYR A 315 -22.64 0.84 -10.43
CA TYR A 315 -22.52 -0.49 -11.03
C TYR A 315 -21.13 -1.08 -10.71
N VAL A 316 -21.10 -2.36 -10.41
CA VAL A 316 -19.84 -3.12 -10.26
C VAL A 316 -19.84 -4.24 -11.30
N LEU A 317 -18.91 -4.15 -12.24
CA LEU A 317 -18.76 -5.13 -13.33
C LEU A 317 -17.45 -5.91 -13.16
N GLU A 318 -17.52 -7.22 -13.33
CA GLU A 318 -16.35 -8.10 -13.37
C GLU A 318 -15.97 -8.32 -14.82
N ALA A 319 -14.88 -7.74 -15.29
CA ALA A 319 -14.40 -7.90 -16.65
C ALA A 319 -12.89 -7.69 -16.77
N ASP A 320 -12.26 -8.37 -17.71
CA ASP A 320 -10.89 -8.06 -18.13
C ASP A 320 -10.92 -6.94 -19.18
N LEU A 321 -10.26 -5.82 -18.86
CA LEU A 321 -10.14 -4.65 -19.74
C LEU A 321 -9.45 -5.01 -21.08
N ASN A 322 -8.57 -5.99 -21.10
CA ASN A 322 -7.88 -6.42 -22.33
C ASN A 322 -8.74 -7.28 -23.26
N SER A 323 -9.95 -7.63 -22.85
CA SER A 323 -10.90 -8.42 -23.65
C SER A 323 -12.09 -7.57 -24.13
N GLU A 324 -12.89 -8.11 -25.06
CA GLU A 324 -14.16 -7.49 -25.49
C GLU A 324 -15.30 -7.65 -24.44
N GLU A 325 -15.01 -8.32 -23.33
CA GLU A 325 -16.01 -8.65 -22.32
C GLU A 325 -16.62 -7.40 -21.67
N LEU A 326 -15.78 -6.38 -21.42
CA LEU A 326 -16.23 -5.14 -20.79
C LEU A 326 -17.28 -4.41 -21.66
N ALA A 327 -17.01 -4.25 -22.96
CA ALA A 327 -17.94 -3.58 -23.87
C ALA A 327 -19.30 -4.32 -23.92
N LYS A 328 -19.28 -5.65 -24.04
CA LYS A 328 -20.50 -6.49 -24.03
C LYS A 328 -21.29 -6.37 -22.73
N LYS A 329 -20.60 -6.31 -21.58
CA LYS A 329 -21.24 -6.15 -20.26
C LYS A 329 -21.83 -4.74 -20.08
N LEU A 330 -21.18 -3.71 -20.57
CA LEU A 330 -21.72 -2.34 -20.57
C LEU A 330 -23.02 -2.28 -21.40
N GLU A 331 -23.00 -2.78 -22.64
CA GLU A 331 -24.19 -2.81 -23.53
C GLU A 331 -25.33 -3.61 -22.90
N SER A 332 -25.09 -4.81 -22.41
CA SER A 332 -26.11 -5.66 -21.79
C SER A 332 -26.70 -5.06 -20.51
N SER A 333 -25.96 -4.17 -19.85
CA SER A 333 -26.39 -3.45 -18.65
C SER A 333 -27.07 -2.11 -18.98
N GLY A 334 -27.25 -1.76 -20.28
CA GLY A 334 -27.79 -0.47 -20.70
C GLY A 334 -26.92 0.73 -20.37
N LEU A 335 -25.60 0.51 -20.21
CA LEU A 335 -24.62 1.53 -19.89
C LEU A 335 -23.93 2.07 -21.15
N PRO A 336 -23.45 3.33 -21.15
CA PRO A 336 -22.78 3.90 -22.30
C PRO A 336 -21.42 3.20 -22.56
N LEU A 337 -21.01 3.16 -23.84
CA LEU A 337 -19.66 2.75 -24.23
C LEU A 337 -18.64 3.89 -24.18
N LYS A 338 -19.08 5.12 -24.01
CA LYS A 338 -18.24 6.33 -23.92
C LYS A 338 -18.62 7.10 -22.66
N PHE A 339 -17.62 7.46 -21.89
CA PHE A 339 -17.76 8.09 -20.58
C PHE A 339 -17.20 9.52 -20.58
N ASP A 340 -17.76 10.38 -19.74
CA ASP A 340 -17.26 11.73 -19.48
C ASP A 340 -15.90 11.70 -18.79
N CYS A 341 -15.77 10.75 -17.86
CA CYS A 341 -14.60 10.57 -16.99
C CYS A 341 -14.20 9.10 -16.98
N VAL A 342 -12.93 8.82 -17.30
CA VAL A 342 -12.34 7.48 -17.18
C VAL A 342 -11.16 7.56 -16.24
N LEU A 343 -11.12 6.67 -15.26
CA LEU A 343 -10.00 6.49 -14.33
C LEU A 343 -9.40 5.10 -14.56
N LEU A 344 -8.11 5.02 -14.76
CA LEU A 344 -7.35 3.77 -14.77
C LEU A 344 -6.33 3.78 -13.64
N ASP A 345 -6.61 3.03 -12.57
CA ASP A 345 -5.63 2.76 -11.51
C ASP A 345 -4.88 1.48 -11.84
N ALA A 346 -3.84 1.61 -12.66
CA ALA A 346 -3.20 0.47 -13.27
C ALA A 346 -2.41 -0.39 -12.27
N PRO A 347 -2.47 -1.74 -12.38
CA PRO A 347 -1.57 -2.61 -11.63
C PRO A 347 -0.12 -2.27 -11.96
N CYS A 348 0.74 -2.19 -10.94
CA CYS A 348 2.11 -1.69 -11.05
C CYS A 348 3.08 -2.40 -10.10
N SER A 349 4.35 -2.01 -10.12
CA SER A 349 5.41 -2.53 -9.25
C SER A 349 5.20 -2.25 -7.75
N ASN A 350 4.37 -1.27 -7.39
CA ASN A 350 4.12 -0.81 -6.01
C ASN A 350 5.36 -0.16 -5.33
N THR A 351 6.31 0.36 -6.07
CA THR A 351 7.52 0.97 -5.51
C THR A 351 7.25 2.26 -4.72
N GLY A 352 6.12 2.91 -4.95
CA GLY A 352 5.68 4.07 -4.18
C GLY A 352 5.10 3.76 -2.80
N VAL A 353 4.77 2.50 -2.49
CA VAL A 353 4.05 2.11 -1.27
C VAL A 353 4.84 1.12 -0.40
N LEU A 354 6.19 1.10 -0.50
CA LEU A 354 7.03 0.12 0.19
C LEU A 354 6.97 0.23 1.71
N ARG A 355 6.67 1.39 2.27
CA ARG A 355 6.45 1.52 3.72
C ARG A 355 5.25 0.73 4.22
N ARG A 356 4.21 0.54 3.37
CA ARG A 356 3.01 -0.26 3.67
C ARG A 356 3.18 -1.72 3.28
N ARG A 357 3.92 -1.96 2.19
CA ARG A 357 4.17 -3.28 1.58
C ARG A 357 5.68 -3.56 1.49
N PRO A 358 6.38 -3.65 2.64
CA PRO A 358 7.83 -3.76 2.66
C PRO A 358 8.36 -5.03 1.97
N ASP A 359 7.54 -6.09 1.86
CA ASP A 359 7.88 -7.32 1.15
C ASP A 359 8.00 -7.12 -0.37
N ALA A 360 7.36 -6.10 -0.94
CA ALA A 360 7.37 -5.88 -2.38
C ALA A 360 8.80 -5.66 -2.90
N ARG A 361 9.67 -4.97 -2.15
CA ARG A 361 11.06 -4.72 -2.52
C ARG A 361 11.90 -5.98 -2.76
N TYR A 362 11.55 -7.09 -2.09
CA TYR A 362 12.29 -8.37 -2.20
C TYR A 362 11.74 -9.30 -3.28
N ARG A 363 10.53 -9.02 -3.76
CA ARG A 363 9.86 -9.80 -4.81
C ARG A 363 10.03 -9.20 -6.20
N LEU A 364 10.45 -7.94 -6.27
CA LEU A 364 10.70 -7.24 -7.52
C LEU A 364 12.08 -7.58 -8.08
N SER A 365 12.14 -7.65 -9.40
CA SER A 365 13.36 -7.57 -10.18
C SER A 365 13.28 -6.38 -11.15
N GLU A 366 14.42 -5.96 -11.69
CA GLU A 366 14.47 -4.88 -12.68
C GLU A 366 13.59 -5.18 -13.92
N GLY A 367 13.60 -6.44 -14.37
CA GLY A 367 12.76 -6.90 -15.48
C GLY A 367 11.26 -6.86 -15.22
N ASP A 368 10.82 -6.88 -13.95
CA ASP A 368 9.40 -6.83 -13.61
C ASP A 368 8.82 -5.43 -13.76
N ILE A 369 9.63 -4.38 -13.57
CA ILE A 369 9.22 -2.99 -13.81
C ILE A 369 8.91 -2.80 -15.30
N SER A 370 9.81 -3.23 -16.19
CA SER A 370 9.61 -3.15 -17.64
C SER A 370 8.36 -3.94 -18.10
N LYS A 371 8.17 -5.16 -17.59
CA LYS A 371 6.97 -5.97 -17.89
C LYS A 371 5.69 -5.27 -17.43
N SER A 372 5.71 -4.64 -16.25
CA SER A 372 4.57 -3.88 -15.72
C SER A 372 4.27 -2.69 -16.62
N ALA A 373 5.28 -1.93 -17.02
CA ALA A 373 5.13 -0.79 -17.92
C ALA A 373 4.53 -1.20 -19.28
N ASP A 374 4.99 -2.30 -19.88
CA ASP A 374 4.43 -2.80 -21.15
C ASP A 374 3.00 -3.33 -21.01
N PHE A 375 2.67 -3.94 -19.87
CA PHE A 375 1.30 -4.34 -19.58
C PHE A 375 0.38 -3.12 -19.41
N GLN A 376 0.86 -2.09 -18.72
CA GLN A 376 0.13 -0.83 -18.54
C GLN A 376 -0.15 -0.12 -19.86
N LYS A 377 0.76 -0.13 -20.85
CA LYS A 377 0.52 0.42 -22.20
C LYS A 377 -0.72 -0.19 -22.83
N LYS A 378 -0.93 -1.51 -22.70
CA LYS A 378 -2.14 -2.19 -23.20
C LYS A 378 -3.39 -1.68 -22.49
N LEU A 379 -3.34 -1.58 -21.16
CA LEU A 379 -4.47 -1.09 -20.37
C LEU A 379 -4.81 0.39 -20.68
N ILE A 380 -3.79 1.25 -20.82
CA ILE A 380 -3.98 2.67 -21.17
C ILE A 380 -4.64 2.80 -22.54
N SER A 381 -4.18 2.02 -23.54
CA SER A 381 -4.77 2.00 -24.87
C SER A 381 -6.26 1.65 -24.82
N LYS A 382 -6.59 0.57 -24.09
CA LYS A 382 -7.97 0.13 -23.94
C LYS A 382 -8.84 1.12 -23.14
N ALA A 383 -8.31 1.71 -22.08
CA ALA A 383 -9.01 2.72 -21.29
C ALA A 383 -9.35 3.97 -22.13
N GLY A 384 -8.43 4.41 -22.99
CA GLY A 384 -8.67 5.52 -23.93
C GLY A 384 -9.82 5.30 -24.89
N GLU A 385 -10.12 4.06 -25.27
CA GLU A 385 -11.27 3.73 -26.14
C GLU A 385 -12.61 4.10 -25.49
N PHE A 386 -12.73 4.09 -24.16
CA PHE A 386 -13.96 4.40 -23.43
C PHE A 386 -14.18 5.90 -23.19
N VAL A 387 -13.22 6.75 -23.48
CA VAL A 387 -13.33 8.21 -23.28
C VAL A 387 -14.14 8.81 -24.44
N ARG A 388 -15.17 9.63 -24.17
CA ARG A 388 -15.88 10.37 -25.21
C ARG A 388 -15.03 11.54 -25.74
N PRO A 389 -15.33 12.08 -26.96
CA PRO A 389 -14.78 13.38 -27.38
C PRO A 389 -15.08 14.47 -26.33
N GLY A 390 -14.09 15.26 -25.95
CA GLY A 390 -14.15 16.24 -24.84
C GLY A 390 -14.19 15.61 -23.44
N GLY A 391 -14.05 14.30 -23.30
CA GLY A 391 -13.96 13.59 -22.02
C GLY A 391 -12.57 13.65 -21.41
N ARG A 392 -12.49 13.32 -20.12
CA ARG A 392 -11.27 13.31 -19.32
C ARG A 392 -10.84 11.88 -19.00
N PHE A 393 -9.54 11.65 -19.06
CA PHE A 393 -8.93 10.37 -18.73
C PHE A 393 -7.80 10.57 -17.72
N VAL A 394 -7.81 9.85 -16.60
CA VAL A 394 -6.69 9.82 -15.67
C VAL A 394 -6.08 8.43 -15.66
N TYR A 395 -4.78 8.38 -15.97
CA TYR A 395 -3.92 7.23 -15.73
C TYR A 395 -3.21 7.40 -14.40
N SER A 396 -3.20 6.37 -13.56
CA SER A 396 -2.59 6.39 -12.22
C SER A 396 -1.91 5.08 -11.88
N THR A 397 -0.84 5.17 -11.08
CA THR A 397 -0.11 4.05 -10.49
C THR A 397 0.25 4.34 -9.04
N CYS A 398 0.51 3.30 -8.25
CA CYS A 398 1.18 3.40 -6.94
C CYS A 398 2.69 3.13 -7.05
N SER A 399 3.29 3.45 -8.19
CA SER A 399 4.72 3.35 -8.50
C SER A 399 5.37 4.73 -8.52
N ILE A 400 6.69 4.77 -8.29
CA ILE A 400 7.53 5.96 -8.52
C ILE A 400 8.46 5.76 -9.72
N GLU A 401 8.36 4.64 -10.42
CA GLU A 401 9.24 4.31 -11.55
C GLU A 401 8.88 5.14 -12.79
N PRO A 402 9.86 5.82 -13.42
CA PRO A 402 9.62 6.62 -14.63
C PRO A 402 8.99 5.82 -15.76
N GLU A 403 9.37 4.54 -15.93
CA GLU A 403 8.87 3.63 -16.98
C GLU A 403 7.35 3.40 -16.84
N GLU A 404 6.87 3.30 -15.60
CA GLU A 404 5.44 3.07 -15.30
C GLU A 404 4.64 4.37 -15.30
N ASN A 405 5.29 5.53 -15.28
CA ASN A 405 4.68 6.85 -15.12
C ASN A 405 4.89 7.73 -16.36
N GLU A 406 5.91 8.61 -16.35
CA GLU A 406 6.17 9.60 -17.39
C GLU A 406 6.38 8.98 -18.77
N GLU A 407 7.11 7.85 -18.83
CA GLU A 407 7.38 7.19 -20.10
C GLU A 407 6.09 6.59 -20.72
N ASN A 408 5.23 5.99 -19.90
CA ASN A 408 3.95 5.47 -20.34
C ASN A 408 2.99 6.60 -20.75
N ALA A 409 2.95 7.71 -19.99
CA ALA A 409 2.17 8.88 -20.35
C ALA A 409 2.62 9.49 -21.69
N ASN A 410 3.93 9.65 -21.88
CA ASN A 410 4.51 10.14 -23.13
C ASN A 410 4.30 9.17 -24.31
N TRP A 411 4.38 7.85 -24.05
CA TRP A 411 4.08 6.83 -25.04
C TRP A 411 2.61 6.92 -25.48
N PHE A 412 1.66 7.09 -24.54
CA PHE A 412 0.25 7.25 -24.85
C PHE A 412 -0.01 8.45 -25.78
N LEU A 413 0.54 9.61 -25.47
CA LEU A 413 0.37 10.81 -26.29
C LEU A 413 0.93 10.67 -27.73
N ARG A 414 2.03 9.93 -27.88
CA ARG A 414 2.61 9.68 -29.21
C ARG A 414 1.75 8.74 -30.07
N ASN A 415 1.03 7.81 -29.44
CA ASN A 415 0.24 6.80 -30.15
C ASN A 415 -1.25 7.17 -30.29
N PHE A 416 -1.73 8.13 -29.49
CA PHE A 416 -3.13 8.59 -29.46
C PHE A 416 -3.18 10.11 -29.57
N PRO A 417 -2.96 10.68 -30.76
CA PRO A 417 -2.85 12.14 -30.99
C PRO A 417 -4.14 12.89 -30.73
N GLU A 418 -5.28 12.20 -30.60
CA GLU A 418 -6.55 12.77 -30.20
C GLU A 418 -6.59 13.14 -28.71
N PHE A 419 -5.58 12.79 -27.91
CA PHE A 419 -5.44 13.18 -26.51
C PHE A 419 -4.36 14.23 -26.31
N LYS A 420 -4.55 15.11 -25.34
CA LYS A 420 -3.55 16.03 -24.84
C LYS A 420 -3.34 15.83 -23.33
N LEU A 421 -2.13 15.97 -22.85
CA LEU A 421 -1.83 16.01 -21.41
C LEU A 421 -2.25 17.38 -20.86
N VAL A 422 -3.10 17.39 -19.84
CA VAL A 422 -3.51 18.61 -19.14
C VAL A 422 -2.56 18.91 -17.98
N CYS A 423 -2.31 17.93 -17.14
CA CYS A 423 -1.39 18.02 -16.01
C CYS A 423 -1.10 16.63 -15.45
N GLY A 424 -0.14 16.54 -14.56
CA GLY A 424 0.18 15.29 -13.87
C GLY A 424 1.69 15.12 -13.70
N GLY A 425 2.06 14.01 -13.09
CA GLY A 425 3.45 13.63 -12.85
C GLY A 425 3.57 12.63 -11.70
N THR A 426 4.81 12.25 -11.43
CA THR A 426 5.17 11.38 -10.30
C THR A 426 5.36 12.19 -9.02
N SER A 427 4.72 11.72 -7.95
CA SER A 427 4.85 12.24 -6.60
C SER A 427 5.61 11.27 -5.72
N LEU A 428 6.77 11.64 -5.22
CA LEU A 428 7.57 10.81 -4.34
C LEU A 428 6.94 10.67 -2.95
N PRO A 429 7.17 9.55 -2.23
CA PRO A 429 6.66 9.34 -0.89
C PRO A 429 7.29 10.31 0.12
N ASN A 430 6.54 10.66 1.16
CA ASN A 430 7.01 11.44 2.29
C ASN A 430 6.29 11.02 3.59
N ASP A 431 6.53 11.69 4.70
CA ASP A 431 5.97 11.35 6.01
C ASP A 431 4.42 11.22 6.00
N PHE A 432 3.73 11.97 5.14
CA PHE A 432 2.27 12.08 5.13
C PHE A 432 1.57 11.38 3.98
N LYS A 433 2.29 10.88 2.99
CA LYS A 433 1.71 10.21 1.83
C LYS A 433 2.66 9.21 1.19
N ASP A 434 2.09 8.24 0.52
CA ASP A 434 2.83 7.29 -0.32
C ASP A 434 3.22 7.94 -1.67
N GLY A 435 4.08 7.26 -2.43
CA GLY A 435 4.41 7.64 -3.79
C GLY A 435 3.34 7.20 -4.79
N SER A 436 3.16 7.97 -5.86
CA SER A 436 2.20 7.66 -6.93
C SER A 436 2.50 8.43 -8.20
N GLY A 437 2.11 7.88 -9.36
CA GLY A 437 1.96 8.61 -10.61
C GLY A 437 0.50 8.94 -10.88
N SER A 438 0.21 10.12 -11.43
CA SER A 438 -1.14 10.48 -11.87
C SER A 438 -1.07 11.49 -13.01
N PHE A 439 -1.71 11.18 -14.14
CA PHE A 439 -1.65 11.97 -15.38
C PHE A 439 -3.06 12.16 -15.91
N LEU A 440 -3.48 13.43 -16.07
CA LEU A 440 -4.77 13.79 -16.62
C LEU A 440 -4.63 14.09 -18.11
N PHE A 441 -5.38 13.37 -18.92
CA PHE A 441 -5.53 13.61 -20.35
C PHE A 441 -6.95 14.07 -20.66
N GLU A 442 -7.08 14.87 -21.70
CA GLU A 442 -8.36 15.28 -22.30
C GLU A 442 -8.39 14.82 -23.74
N ARG A 443 -9.51 14.21 -24.16
CA ARG A 443 -9.73 13.83 -25.56
C ARG A 443 -10.26 15.05 -26.33
N ASN A 444 -9.63 15.38 -27.45
CA ASN A 444 -10.04 16.49 -28.29
C ASN A 444 -11.50 16.33 -28.78
N ILE A 445 -12.20 17.46 -28.94
CA ILE A 445 -13.47 17.51 -29.64
C ILE A 445 -13.11 17.59 -31.12
N LEU A 446 -13.42 16.56 -31.87
CA LEU A 446 -13.26 16.57 -33.34
C LEU A 446 -14.39 17.36 -33.98
#